data_a41e3b92825ca039464c4e934bc997ff
#
_entry.id   a41e3b92825ca039464c4e934bc997ff
#
_cell.length_a   1.000
_cell.length_b   1.000
_cell.length_c   1.000
_cell.angle_alpha   90.00
_cell.angle_beta   90.00
_cell.angle_gamma   90.00
#
_symmetry.space_group_name_H-M   'P 1'
#
loop_
_entity.id
_entity.type
_entity.pdbx_description
1 polymer ?
#
loop_
_entity_poly.entity_id
_entity_poly.type
_entity_poly.pdbx_seq_one_letter_code
_entity_poly.pdbx_strand_id
1 'polypeptide(L)'
;MLCLTGATAWAGCSDAPASGVDWTECEKNRLVLGGADLTGARMAGAAFDGTDLQGAKMAGADLTHGSVDRARLSGADLSRAKLVQLNGYRATFKGSNLTGADLTKAELFRANLSAANLSRANLRKTELQRANFDGANLDGANLTGADMARANLANARLDGTRLTQTRMFRTRLDGVDLSRSIGLVAGQLDIACGDARTRLPEGIKAPKSWPCGKDE
;
A
#
# COMPACT_ATOMS: atom_id res chain seq x y z
N MET A 1 -18.28 4.10 -49.56
CA MET A 1 -18.37 4.74 -48.25
C MET A 1 -18.10 3.68 -47.20
N LEU A 2 -16.78 3.44 -46.92
CA LEU A 2 -16.37 2.43 -45.94
C LEU A 2 -16.42 3.08 -44.55
N CYS A 3 -17.33 2.63 -43.70
CA CYS A 3 -17.25 2.88 -42.26
C CYS A 3 -16.03 2.13 -41.71
N LEU A 4 -14.96 2.84 -41.49
CA LEU A 4 -13.89 2.42 -40.60
C LEU A 4 -14.38 2.59 -39.16
N THR A 5 -15.05 1.55 -38.64
CA THR A 5 -15.23 1.40 -37.21
C THR A 5 -13.83 1.24 -36.62
N GLY A 6 -13.37 2.31 -35.97
CA GLY A 6 -12.11 2.26 -35.23
C GLY A 6 -12.16 1.18 -34.17
N ALA A 7 -11.65 0.01 -34.51
CA ALA A 7 -11.11 -0.91 -33.51
C ALA A 7 -9.91 -0.17 -32.93
N THR A 8 -10.11 0.49 -31.78
CA THR A 8 -8.99 0.85 -30.90
C THR A 8 -8.32 -0.48 -30.58
N ALA A 9 -7.26 -0.74 -31.32
CA ALA A 9 -6.45 -1.91 -31.13
C ALA A 9 -6.05 -1.93 -29.64
N TRP A 10 -6.34 -3.00 -28.95
CA TRP A 10 -5.70 -3.39 -27.70
C TRP A 10 -4.26 -3.80 -28.03
N ALA A 11 -3.57 -2.92 -28.75
CA ALA A 11 -2.20 -3.09 -29.18
C ALA A 11 -1.36 -3.10 -27.89
N GLY A 12 -0.73 -4.22 -27.60
CA GLY A 12 0.12 -4.40 -26.46
C GLY A 12 -0.35 -5.46 -25.45
N CYS A 13 -1.63 -5.80 -25.37
CA CYS A 13 -2.08 -6.80 -24.40
C CYS A 13 -1.52 -8.22 -24.63
N SER A 14 -1.11 -8.55 -25.86
CA SER A 14 -0.43 -9.78 -26.21
C SER A 14 1.11 -9.71 -26.09
N ASP A 15 1.64 -8.49 -25.86
CA ASP A 15 3.08 -8.31 -25.76
C ASP A 15 3.65 -9.07 -24.55
N ALA A 16 4.86 -9.58 -24.71
CA ALA A 16 5.59 -10.20 -23.63
C ALA A 16 5.96 -9.17 -22.52
N PRO A 17 6.12 -9.62 -21.27
CA PRO A 17 6.59 -8.75 -20.21
C PRO A 17 7.95 -8.14 -20.59
N ALA A 18 8.04 -6.81 -20.55
CA ALA A 18 9.26 -6.05 -20.83
C ALA A 18 9.23 -4.69 -20.13
N SER A 19 10.41 -4.12 -19.92
CA SER A 19 10.53 -2.74 -19.47
C SER A 19 9.83 -1.78 -20.43
N GLY A 20 9.00 -0.88 -19.89
CA GLY A 20 8.23 0.10 -20.66
C GLY A 20 7.07 -0.47 -21.48
N VAL A 21 6.74 -1.75 -21.35
CA VAL A 21 5.59 -2.37 -22.05
C VAL A 21 4.32 -1.58 -21.81
N ASP A 22 3.45 -1.52 -22.81
CA ASP A 22 2.14 -0.89 -22.70
C ASP A 22 1.03 -1.94 -22.58
N TRP A 23 0.55 -2.11 -21.35
CA TRP A 23 -0.57 -2.95 -20.99
C TRP A 23 -1.74 -2.14 -20.42
N THR A 24 -1.87 -0.88 -20.86
CA THR A 24 -3.00 -0.02 -20.44
C THR A 24 -4.33 -0.74 -20.71
N GLU A 25 -5.19 -0.79 -19.68
CA GLU A 25 -6.52 -1.43 -19.69
C GLU A 25 -6.51 -2.93 -20.05
N CYS A 26 -5.35 -3.60 -20.00
CA CYS A 26 -5.24 -5.02 -20.33
C CYS A 26 -5.68 -5.95 -19.19
N GLU A 27 -6.30 -7.06 -19.56
CA GLU A 27 -6.63 -8.17 -18.67
C GLU A 27 -5.42 -9.11 -18.54
N LYS A 28 -4.75 -9.07 -17.40
CA LYS A 28 -3.56 -9.86 -17.06
C LYS A 28 -3.79 -10.73 -15.82
N ASN A 29 -5.04 -11.16 -15.61
CA ASN A 29 -5.45 -11.90 -14.43
C ASN A 29 -4.86 -13.31 -14.40
N ARG A 30 -4.50 -13.80 -13.20
CA ARG A 30 -4.06 -15.17 -12.92
C ARG A 30 -2.84 -15.62 -13.74
N LEU A 31 -2.01 -14.71 -14.17
CA LEU A 31 -0.76 -15.01 -14.88
C LEU A 31 0.37 -15.30 -13.89
N VAL A 32 1.43 -15.91 -14.40
CA VAL A 32 2.70 -16.11 -13.70
C VAL A 32 3.72 -15.14 -14.30
N LEU A 33 3.95 -14.04 -13.59
CA LEU A 33 4.85 -12.94 -13.98
C LEU A 33 5.94 -12.72 -12.93
N GLY A 34 6.21 -13.75 -12.11
CA GLY A 34 7.26 -13.70 -11.08
C GLY A 34 8.61 -13.34 -11.68
N GLY A 35 9.28 -12.33 -11.10
CA GLY A 35 10.57 -11.84 -11.58
C GLY A 35 10.55 -11.08 -12.90
N ALA A 36 9.38 -10.87 -13.53
CA ALA A 36 9.27 -10.14 -14.79
C ALA A 36 9.83 -8.72 -14.67
N ASP A 37 10.47 -8.23 -15.74
CA ASP A 37 10.89 -6.83 -15.84
C ASP A 37 9.75 -6.00 -16.45
N LEU A 38 9.07 -5.26 -15.60
CA LEU A 38 7.99 -4.32 -15.92
C LEU A 38 8.37 -2.89 -15.51
N THR A 39 9.68 -2.61 -15.46
CA THR A 39 10.19 -1.29 -15.08
C THR A 39 9.62 -0.21 -16.02
N GLY A 40 8.98 0.82 -15.44
CA GLY A 40 8.38 1.91 -16.20
C GLY A 40 7.21 1.51 -17.10
N ALA A 41 6.67 0.29 -16.97
CA ALA A 41 5.53 -0.17 -17.77
C ALA A 41 4.31 0.72 -17.60
N ARG A 42 3.55 0.90 -18.67
CA ARG A 42 2.25 1.58 -18.68
C ARG A 42 1.14 0.54 -18.51
N MET A 43 0.52 0.53 -17.34
CA MET A 43 -0.48 -0.47 -16.95
C MET A 43 -1.69 0.20 -16.29
N ALA A 44 -1.96 1.47 -16.65
CA ALA A 44 -3.13 2.19 -16.13
C ALA A 44 -4.41 1.44 -16.50
N GLY A 45 -5.31 1.23 -15.53
CA GLY A 45 -6.55 0.49 -15.69
C GLY A 45 -6.39 -1.02 -15.91
N ALA A 46 -5.16 -1.55 -15.95
CA ALA A 46 -4.97 -2.98 -16.17
C ALA A 46 -5.37 -3.81 -14.95
N ALA A 47 -5.85 -5.04 -15.20
CA ALA A 47 -6.24 -5.99 -14.17
C ALA A 47 -5.22 -7.12 -14.05
N PHE A 48 -4.68 -7.30 -12.84
CA PHE A 48 -3.74 -8.36 -12.48
C PHE A 48 -4.27 -9.23 -11.33
N ASP A 49 -5.58 -9.43 -11.27
CA ASP A 49 -6.20 -10.14 -10.16
C ASP A 49 -5.72 -11.59 -10.05
N GLY A 50 -5.26 -11.97 -8.86
CA GLY A 50 -4.70 -13.29 -8.61
C GLY A 50 -3.40 -13.60 -9.34
N THR A 51 -2.77 -12.61 -9.97
CA THR A 51 -1.51 -12.77 -10.72
C THR A 51 -0.33 -12.92 -9.77
N ASP A 52 0.62 -13.78 -10.14
CA ASP A 52 1.88 -13.89 -9.44
C ASP A 52 2.89 -12.88 -10.01
N LEU A 53 3.22 -11.88 -9.22
CA LEU A 53 4.18 -10.82 -9.50
C LEU A 53 5.34 -10.83 -8.48
N GLN A 54 5.59 -11.99 -7.83
CA GLN A 54 6.64 -12.07 -6.82
C GLN A 54 8.00 -11.72 -7.40
N GLY A 55 8.71 -10.80 -6.74
CA GLY A 55 10.03 -10.35 -7.19
C GLY A 55 10.03 -9.61 -8.54
N ALA A 56 8.86 -9.26 -9.10
CA ALA A 56 8.79 -8.49 -10.33
C ALA A 56 9.44 -7.11 -10.16
N LYS A 57 10.10 -6.63 -11.21
CA LYS A 57 10.67 -5.28 -11.27
C LYS A 57 9.63 -4.34 -11.87
N MET A 58 9.04 -3.50 -11.04
CA MET A 58 7.96 -2.58 -11.43
C MET A 58 8.29 -1.13 -11.02
N ALA A 59 9.59 -0.82 -10.89
CA ALA A 59 10.01 0.53 -10.52
C ALA A 59 9.48 1.56 -11.52
N GLY A 60 8.81 2.61 -11.02
CA GLY A 60 8.21 3.68 -11.85
C GLY A 60 7.06 3.24 -12.74
N ALA A 61 6.56 2.01 -12.64
CA ALA A 61 5.40 1.56 -13.41
C ALA A 61 4.13 2.35 -13.05
N ASP A 62 3.22 2.51 -14.02
CA ASP A 62 1.93 3.19 -13.83
C ASP A 62 0.80 2.16 -13.81
N LEU A 63 0.22 1.92 -12.62
CA LEU A 63 -0.95 1.09 -12.38
C LEU A 63 -2.15 1.92 -11.89
N THR A 64 -2.19 3.21 -12.23
CA THR A 64 -3.29 4.10 -11.84
C THR A 64 -4.62 3.49 -12.27
N HIS A 65 -5.60 3.43 -11.33
CA HIS A 65 -6.92 2.81 -11.53
C HIS A 65 -6.89 1.30 -11.89
N GLY A 66 -5.75 0.63 -11.78
CA GLY A 66 -5.63 -0.80 -12.03
C GLY A 66 -6.16 -1.66 -10.87
N SER A 67 -6.12 -2.98 -11.05
CA SER A 67 -6.46 -3.96 -10.01
C SER A 67 -5.35 -5.00 -9.83
N VAL A 68 -5.06 -5.32 -8.58
CA VAL A 68 -4.16 -6.39 -8.13
C VAL A 68 -4.83 -7.23 -7.04
N ASP A 69 -6.15 -7.38 -7.09
CA ASP A 69 -6.90 -8.12 -6.06
C ASP A 69 -6.34 -9.53 -5.89
N ARG A 70 -6.00 -9.89 -4.63
CA ARG A 70 -5.38 -11.19 -4.29
C ARG A 70 -4.11 -11.52 -5.06
N ALA A 71 -3.50 -10.56 -5.74
CA ALA A 71 -2.22 -10.76 -6.43
C ALA A 71 -1.07 -10.93 -5.42
N ARG A 72 -0.02 -11.61 -5.86
CA ARG A 72 1.18 -11.86 -5.06
C ARG A 72 2.31 -10.97 -5.55
N LEU A 73 2.63 -9.92 -4.80
CA LEU A 73 3.70 -8.96 -5.08
C LEU A 73 4.82 -9.03 -4.03
N SER A 74 4.97 -10.19 -3.35
CA SER A 74 6.01 -10.31 -2.32
C SER A 74 7.40 -10.11 -2.92
N GLY A 75 8.19 -9.22 -2.29
CA GLY A 75 9.54 -8.89 -2.75
C GLY A 75 9.61 -8.12 -4.08
N ALA A 76 8.48 -7.70 -4.66
CA ALA A 76 8.48 -6.90 -5.89
C ALA A 76 9.08 -5.50 -5.64
N ASP A 77 9.73 -4.93 -6.65
CA ASP A 77 10.18 -3.54 -6.63
C ASP A 77 9.15 -2.63 -7.30
N LEU A 78 8.40 -1.92 -6.50
CA LEU A 78 7.39 -0.93 -6.87
C LEU A 78 7.87 0.49 -6.52
N SER A 79 9.18 0.70 -6.39
CA SER A 79 9.71 2.01 -6.04
C SER A 79 9.27 3.07 -7.05
N ARG A 80 8.77 4.21 -6.55
CA ARG A 80 8.23 5.33 -7.34
C ARG A 80 7.09 4.95 -8.30
N ALA A 81 6.49 3.78 -8.16
CA ALA A 81 5.33 3.38 -8.97
C ALA A 81 4.13 4.29 -8.69
N LYS A 82 3.29 4.50 -9.70
CA LYS A 82 2.00 5.16 -9.56
C LYS A 82 0.92 4.12 -9.33
N LEU A 83 0.39 4.11 -8.13
CA LEU A 83 -0.64 3.17 -7.65
C LEU A 83 -1.90 3.95 -7.21
N VAL A 84 -2.15 5.10 -7.84
CA VAL A 84 -3.27 5.99 -7.50
C VAL A 84 -4.59 5.26 -7.80
N GLN A 85 -5.47 5.19 -6.79
CA GLN A 85 -6.76 4.49 -6.87
C GLN A 85 -6.64 3.01 -7.33
N LEU A 86 -5.52 2.36 -6.99
CA LEU A 86 -5.32 0.93 -7.24
C LEU A 86 -6.25 0.11 -6.33
N ASN A 87 -6.93 -0.88 -6.89
CA ASN A 87 -7.61 -1.92 -6.12
C ASN A 87 -6.63 -3.04 -5.77
N GLY A 88 -6.50 -3.36 -4.49
CA GLY A 88 -5.59 -4.39 -4.01
C GLY A 88 -6.17 -5.14 -2.80
N TYR A 89 -7.47 -5.49 -2.86
CA TYR A 89 -8.12 -6.28 -1.83
C TYR A 89 -7.38 -7.60 -1.60
N ARG A 90 -6.90 -7.82 -0.36
CA ARG A 90 -6.12 -9.01 0.03
C ARG A 90 -4.85 -9.26 -0.82
N ALA A 91 -4.32 -8.27 -1.52
CA ALA A 91 -3.04 -8.39 -2.19
C ALA A 91 -1.89 -8.60 -1.19
N THR A 92 -0.83 -9.27 -1.60
CA THR A 92 0.33 -9.52 -0.76
C THR A 92 1.54 -8.75 -1.27
N PHE A 93 1.93 -7.71 -0.52
CA PHE A 93 3.12 -6.89 -0.76
C PHE A 93 4.23 -7.18 0.28
N LYS A 94 4.24 -8.38 0.86
CA LYS A 94 5.20 -8.73 1.90
C LYS A 94 6.64 -8.52 1.43
N GLY A 95 7.40 -7.70 2.16
CA GLY A 95 8.80 -7.42 1.85
C GLY A 95 9.05 -6.69 0.54
N SER A 96 8.01 -6.14 -0.10
CA SER A 96 8.16 -5.36 -1.34
C SER A 96 8.78 -3.99 -1.08
N ASN A 97 9.39 -3.41 -2.11
CA ASN A 97 9.90 -2.06 -2.10
C ASN A 97 8.88 -1.10 -2.72
N LEU A 98 8.23 -0.29 -1.89
CA LEU A 98 7.28 0.76 -2.26
C LEU A 98 7.83 2.16 -1.98
N THR A 99 9.16 2.30 -1.90
CA THR A 99 9.81 3.57 -1.58
C THR A 99 9.36 4.67 -2.54
N GLY A 100 8.75 5.74 -2.00
CA GLY A 100 8.29 6.88 -2.78
C GLY A 100 7.14 6.60 -3.75
N ALA A 101 6.49 5.43 -3.67
CA ALA A 101 5.32 5.11 -4.48
C ALA A 101 4.13 6.01 -4.13
N ASP A 102 3.27 6.30 -5.11
CA ASP A 102 2.02 7.04 -4.92
C ASP A 102 0.83 6.08 -4.86
N LEU A 103 0.33 5.86 -3.65
CA LEU A 103 -0.85 5.04 -3.35
C LEU A 103 -2.08 5.91 -3.01
N THR A 104 -2.11 7.16 -3.44
CA THR A 104 -3.22 8.07 -3.11
C THR A 104 -4.56 7.43 -3.46
N LYS A 105 -5.46 7.33 -2.46
CA LYS A 105 -6.80 6.74 -2.59
C LYS A 105 -6.81 5.27 -3.04
N ALA A 106 -5.73 4.52 -2.90
CA ALA A 106 -5.74 3.09 -3.19
C ALA A 106 -6.61 2.34 -2.17
N GLU A 107 -7.23 1.24 -2.59
CA GLU A 107 -8.09 0.38 -1.79
C GLU A 107 -7.33 -0.90 -1.42
N LEU A 108 -6.71 -0.92 -0.25
CA LEU A 108 -5.83 -2.00 0.21
C LEU A 108 -6.42 -2.74 1.43
N PHE A 109 -7.73 -2.89 1.46
CA PHE A 109 -8.42 -3.59 2.53
C PHE A 109 -7.88 -5.03 2.69
N ARG A 110 -7.41 -5.37 3.91
CA ARG A 110 -6.77 -6.66 4.23
C ARG A 110 -5.50 -6.97 3.43
N ALA A 111 -4.87 -6.01 2.80
CA ALA A 111 -3.58 -6.24 2.14
C ALA A 111 -2.49 -6.61 3.17
N ASN A 112 -1.55 -7.44 2.74
CA ASN A 112 -0.39 -7.79 3.55
C ASN A 112 0.83 -6.98 3.10
N LEU A 113 1.20 -5.97 3.89
CA LEU A 113 2.35 -5.09 3.70
C LEU A 113 3.45 -5.36 4.75
N SER A 114 3.43 -6.55 5.39
CA SER A 114 4.42 -6.88 6.42
C SER A 114 5.85 -6.82 5.86
N ALA A 115 6.75 -6.24 6.64
CA ALA A 115 8.15 -6.00 6.27
C ALA A 115 8.37 -5.23 4.95
N ALA A 116 7.33 -4.61 4.37
CA ALA A 116 7.47 -3.80 3.16
C ALA A 116 8.17 -2.46 3.47
N ASN A 117 8.89 -1.94 2.49
CA ASN A 117 9.49 -0.61 2.57
C ASN A 117 8.59 0.42 1.88
N LEU A 118 7.86 1.20 2.67
CA LEU A 118 7.00 2.30 2.22
C LEU A 118 7.60 3.68 2.58
N SER A 119 8.92 3.75 2.78
CA SER A 119 9.54 5.03 3.14
C SER A 119 9.24 6.10 2.09
N ARG A 120 8.80 7.28 2.56
CA ARG A 120 8.40 8.42 1.72
C ARG A 120 7.24 8.13 0.75
N ALA A 121 6.52 7.01 0.89
CA ALA A 121 5.34 6.72 0.07
C ALA A 121 4.19 7.70 0.38
N ASN A 122 3.38 7.98 -0.63
CA ASN A 122 2.17 8.79 -0.48
C ASN A 122 0.94 7.89 -0.33
N LEU A 123 0.44 7.76 0.89
CA LEU A 123 -0.72 6.95 1.27
C LEU A 123 -1.94 7.83 1.63
N ARG A 124 -2.03 9.03 1.06
CA ARG A 124 -3.14 9.95 1.38
C ARG A 124 -4.48 9.35 1.01
N LYS A 125 -5.42 9.39 1.98
CA LYS A 125 -6.80 8.90 1.79
C LYS A 125 -6.88 7.45 1.32
N THR A 126 -5.85 6.63 1.59
CA THR A 126 -5.82 5.19 1.26
C THR A 126 -6.73 4.42 2.23
N GLU A 127 -7.44 3.43 1.73
CA GLU A 127 -8.23 2.50 2.54
C GLU A 127 -7.37 1.30 2.96
N LEU A 128 -6.98 1.26 4.24
CA LEU A 128 -6.03 0.29 4.81
C LEU A 128 -6.66 -0.54 5.94
N GLN A 129 -7.98 -0.60 5.98
CA GLN A 129 -8.66 -1.31 7.07
C GLN A 129 -8.22 -2.79 7.09
N ARG A 130 -7.82 -3.24 8.27
CA ARG A 130 -7.31 -4.61 8.52
C ARG A 130 -6.05 -4.97 7.70
N ALA A 131 -5.34 -3.99 7.12
CA ALA A 131 -4.06 -4.25 6.48
C ALA A 131 -2.99 -4.62 7.53
N ASN A 132 -2.03 -5.44 7.13
CA ASN A 132 -0.93 -5.86 7.98
C ASN A 132 0.36 -5.14 7.59
N PHE A 133 0.88 -4.30 8.50
CA PHE A 133 2.14 -3.56 8.37
C PHE A 133 3.20 -4.04 9.38
N ASP A 134 3.05 -5.24 9.96
CA ASP A 134 4.01 -5.73 10.95
C ASP A 134 5.44 -5.63 10.43
N GLY A 135 6.29 -4.88 11.16
CA GLY A 135 7.68 -4.63 10.79
C GLY A 135 7.89 -3.81 9.52
N ALA A 136 6.86 -3.17 8.95
CA ALA A 136 7.02 -2.32 7.76
C ALA A 136 7.77 -1.02 8.08
N ASN A 137 8.45 -0.47 7.07
CA ASN A 137 9.08 0.84 7.16
C ASN A 137 8.18 1.91 6.50
N LEU A 138 7.62 2.80 7.31
CA LEU A 138 6.79 3.94 6.91
C LEU A 138 7.49 5.29 7.15
N ASP A 139 8.82 5.31 7.34
CA ASP A 139 9.56 6.54 7.64
C ASP A 139 9.29 7.61 6.57
N GLY A 140 8.84 8.79 7.01
CA GLY A 140 8.50 9.90 6.13
C GLY A 140 7.28 9.69 5.23
N ALA A 141 6.55 8.59 5.35
CA ALA A 141 5.33 8.34 4.58
C ALA A 141 4.21 9.35 4.92
N ASN A 142 3.31 9.56 3.98
CA ASN A 142 2.17 10.45 4.16
C ASN A 142 0.86 9.67 4.26
N LEU A 143 0.34 9.46 5.46
CA LEU A 143 -0.92 8.79 5.76
C LEU A 143 -2.09 9.76 6.01
N THR A 144 -1.96 11.03 5.61
CA THR A 144 -2.99 12.04 5.84
C THR A 144 -4.36 11.57 5.33
N GLY A 145 -5.33 11.48 6.23
CA GLY A 145 -6.70 11.05 5.93
C GLY A 145 -6.86 9.57 5.58
N ALA A 146 -5.83 8.75 5.74
CA ALA A 146 -5.94 7.31 5.52
C ALA A 146 -6.83 6.62 6.57
N ASP A 147 -7.51 5.56 6.18
CA ASP A 147 -8.29 4.73 7.11
C ASP A 147 -7.53 3.45 7.46
N MET A 148 -6.99 3.41 8.66
CA MET A 148 -6.22 2.28 9.21
C MET A 148 -7.01 1.48 10.24
N ALA A 149 -8.34 1.53 10.22
CA ALA A 149 -9.15 0.82 11.20
C ALA A 149 -8.79 -0.67 11.25
N ARG A 150 -8.44 -1.15 12.47
CA ARG A 150 -8.01 -2.53 12.72
C ARG A 150 -6.75 -2.97 11.94
N ALA A 151 -5.97 -2.04 11.40
CA ALA A 151 -4.67 -2.37 10.82
C ALA A 151 -3.67 -2.77 11.92
N ASN A 152 -2.73 -3.62 11.55
CA ASN A 152 -1.64 -4.03 12.43
C ASN A 152 -0.35 -3.29 12.04
N LEU A 153 0.13 -2.38 12.90
CA LEU A 153 1.41 -1.69 12.73
C LEU A 153 2.46 -2.17 13.75
N ALA A 154 2.27 -3.32 14.39
CA ALA A 154 3.23 -3.80 15.37
C ALA A 154 4.66 -3.76 14.79
N ASN A 155 5.60 -3.25 15.58
CA ASN A 155 7.01 -3.14 15.21
C ASN A 155 7.29 -2.31 13.92
N ALA A 156 6.30 -1.61 13.36
CA ALA A 156 6.51 -0.75 12.21
C ALA A 156 7.34 0.50 12.58
N ARG A 157 8.07 1.02 11.62
CA ARG A 157 8.82 2.27 11.75
C ARG A 157 8.01 3.42 11.16
N LEU A 158 7.82 4.50 11.95
CA LEU A 158 7.00 5.65 11.58
C LEU A 158 7.72 6.99 11.81
N ASP A 159 9.05 7.02 11.70
CA ASP A 159 9.80 8.26 11.89
C ASP A 159 9.41 9.31 10.84
N GLY A 160 9.00 10.50 11.31
CA GLY A 160 8.56 11.59 10.43
C GLY A 160 7.30 11.31 9.62
N THR A 161 6.58 10.23 9.90
CA THR A 161 5.32 9.88 9.22
C THR A 161 4.24 10.89 9.51
N ARG A 162 3.50 11.33 8.47
CA ARG A 162 2.35 12.24 8.62
C ARG A 162 1.07 11.47 8.90
N LEU A 163 0.46 11.73 10.07
CA LEU A 163 -0.75 11.05 10.57
C LEU A 163 -1.95 12.01 10.71
N THR A 164 -1.90 13.16 10.07
CA THR A 164 -2.99 14.14 10.13
C THR A 164 -4.30 13.53 9.66
N GLN A 165 -5.36 13.57 10.50
CA GLN A 165 -6.69 13.01 10.19
C GLN A 165 -6.69 11.52 9.83
N THR A 166 -5.64 10.76 10.16
CA THR A 166 -5.63 9.30 9.98
C THR A 166 -6.62 8.66 10.95
N ARG A 167 -7.47 7.77 10.46
CA ARG A 167 -8.43 7.03 11.30
C ARG A 167 -7.73 5.77 11.85
N MET A 168 -7.70 5.65 13.18
CA MET A 168 -6.94 4.61 13.88
C MET A 168 -7.82 3.73 14.78
N PHE A 169 -9.09 3.51 14.40
CA PHE A 169 -10.00 2.69 15.16
C PHE A 169 -9.47 1.25 15.36
N ARG A 170 -9.17 0.86 16.60
CA ARG A 170 -8.59 -0.46 16.95
C ARG A 170 -7.31 -0.79 16.15
N THR A 171 -6.56 0.21 15.72
CA THR A 171 -5.26 0.03 15.07
C THR A 171 -4.25 -0.44 16.12
N ARG A 172 -3.50 -1.50 15.83
CA ARG A 172 -2.47 -2.01 16.73
C ARG A 172 -1.15 -1.26 16.52
N LEU A 173 -0.59 -0.74 17.62
CA LEU A 173 0.62 0.09 17.67
C LEU A 173 1.69 -0.51 18.60
N ASP A 174 1.63 -1.81 18.86
CA ASP A 174 2.53 -2.47 19.82
C ASP A 174 4.00 -2.27 19.40
N GLY A 175 4.80 -1.70 20.28
CA GLY A 175 6.22 -1.46 20.05
C GLY A 175 6.55 -0.36 19.02
N VAL A 176 5.57 0.44 18.60
CA VAL A 176 5.76 1.51 17.62
C VAL A 176 6.29 2.78 18.28
N ASP A 177 7.29 3.42 17.65
CA ASP A 177 7.74 4.75 18.04
C ASP A 177 7.06 5.82 17.18
N LEU A 178 6.13 6.57 17.80
CA LEU A 178 5.39 7.68 17.19
C LEU A 178 5.95 9.04 17.64
N SER A 179 7.01 9.09 18.45
CA SER A 179 7.53 10.32 19.07
C SER A 179 7.86 11.43 18.07
N ARG A 180 8.21 11.05 16.83
CA ARG A 180 8.55 11.98 15.74
C ARG A 180 7.49 12.02 14.64
N SER A 181 6.33 11.40 14.83
CA SER A 181 5.22 11.48 13.88
C SER A 181 4.64 12.90 13.82
N ILE A 182 4.07 13.26 12.67
CA ILE A 182 3.59 14.62 12.41
C ILE A 182 2.06 14.62 12.33
N GLY A 183 1.42 15.51 13.07
CA GLY A 183 -0.02 15.73 12.99
C GLY A 183 -0.88 14.67 13.70
N LEU A 184 -0.26 13.83 14.54
CA LEU A 184 -0.99 12.94 15.45
C LEU A 184 -1.61 13.77 16.58
N VAL A 185 -2.86 13.49 16.93
CA VAL A 185 -3.56 14.09 18.06
C VAL A 185 -4.12 13.00 18.99
N ALA A 186 -4.29 13.33 20.27
CA ALA A 186 -4.72 12.37 21.31
C ALA A 186 -6.01 11.62 20.92
N GLY A 187 -7.02 12.30 20.39
CA GLY A 187 -8.29 11.68 19.99
C GLY A 187 -8.19 10.58 18.93
N GLN A 188 -7.10 10.52 18.15
CA GLN A 188 -6.87 9.41 17.22
C GLN A 188 -6.48 8.12 17.96
N LEU A 189 -5.92 8.25 19.19
CA LEU A 189 -5.42 7.14 19.99
C LEU A 189 -6.47 6.57 20.93
N ASP A 190 -7.55 7.29 21.23
CA ASP A 190 -8.57 6.91 22.22
C ASP A 190 -9.14 5.51 21.98
N ILE A 191 -9.14 5.09 20.74
CA ILE A 191 -9.68 3.81 20.26
C ILE A 191 -8.64 2.98 19.47
N ALA A 192 -7.36 3.37 19.53
CA ALA A 192 -6.24 2.57 19.06
C ALA A 192 -5.69 1.69 20.19
N CYS A 193 -4.84 0.73 19.87
CA CYS A 193 -4.23 -0.19 20.80
C CYS A 193 -2.71 -0.10 20.76
N GLY A 194 -2.08 0.15 21.91
CA GLY A 194 -0.63 0.14 22.08
C GLY A 194 -0.20 -0.61 23.33
N ASP A 195 1.09 -0.74 23.53
CA ASP A 195 1.69 -1.40 24.69
C ASP A 195 2.69 -0.46 25.42
N ALA A 196 3.34 -0.98 26.47
CA ALA A 196 4.32 -0.21 27.26
C ALA A 196 5.57 0.21 26.45
N ARG A 197 5.82 -0.36 25.26
CA ARG A 197 6.92 -0.04 24.39
C ARG A 197 6.55 1.03 23.35
N THR A 198 5.25 1.33 23.21
CA THR A 198 4.77 2.37 22.29
C THR A 198 5.20 3.74 22.80
N ARG A 199 5.89 4.50 21.97
CA ARG A 199 6.33 5.87 22.29
C ARG A 199 5.44 6.87 21.59
N LEU A 200 5.02 7.91 22.31
CA LEU A 200 4.13 8.96 21.80
C LEU A 200 4.87 10.29 21.69
N PRO A 201 4.40 11.22 20.83
CA PRO A 201 4.90 12.58 20.79
C PRO A 201 4.78 13.29 22.15
N GLU A 202 5.65 14.28 22.36
CA GLU A 202 5.60 15.11 23.55
C GLU A 202 4.19 15.73 23.74
N GLY A 203 3.69 15.72 24.96
CA GLY A 203 2.37 16.24 25.32
C GLY A 203 1.19 15.29 25.05
N ILE A 204 1.37 14.19 24.34
CA ILE A 204 0.34 13.17 24.13
C ILE A 204 0.52 12.04 25.16
N LYS A 205 -0.55 11.74 25.92
CA LYS A 205 -0.57 10.67 26.89
C LYS A 205 -1.22 9.41 26.32
N ALA A 206 -0.70 8.23 26.69
CA ALA A 206 -1.32 6.97 26.35
C ALA A 206 -2.74 6.89 26.95
N PRO A 207 -3.71 6.38 26.17
CA PRO A 207 -5.05 6.13 26.68
C PRO A 207 -5.04 5.15 27.86
N LYS A 208 -5.97 5.31 28.81
CA LYS A 208 -6.10 4.41 29.96
C LYS A 208 -6.48 2.96 29.57
N SER A 209 -6.99 2.78 28.35
CA SER A 209 -7.36 1.48 27.77
C SER A 209 -6.15 0.65 27.32
N TRP A 210 -4.95 1.24 27.29
CA TRP A 210 -3.71 0.52 26.93
C TRP A 210 -3.11 -0.22 28.15
N PRO A 211 -2.54 -1.43 27.98
CA PRO A 211 -2.58 -2.23 26.75
C PRO A 211 -3.96 -2.83 26.48
N CYS A 212 -4.32 -2.99 25.20
CA CYS A 212 -5.57 -3.66 24.84
C CYS A 212 -5.48 -5.17 25.07
N GLY A 213 -6.63 -5.82 25.33
CA GLY A 213 -6.72 -7.28 25.45
C GLY A 213 -6.29 -7.98 24.16
N LYS A 214 -5.85 -9.25 24.27
CA LYS A 214 -5.35 -10.04 23.12
C LYS A 214 -6.43 -10.38 22.09
N ASP A 215 -7.70 -10.18 22.41
CA ASP A 215 -8.87 -10.61 21.63
C ASP A 215 -9.68 -9.43 21.04
N GLU A 216 -9.16 -8.19 21.07
CA GLU A 216 -9.86 -7.00 20.55
C GLU A 216 -9.41 -6.56 19.13
#